data_bfd14a346a57b58383f1100cea8b5495
#
_entry.id   bfd14a346a57b58383f1100cea8b5495
#
_cell.length_a   1.000
_cell.length_b   1.000
_cell.length_c   1.000
_cell.angle_alpha   90.00
_cell.angle_beta   90.00
_cell.angle_gamma   90.00
#
_symmetry.space_group_name_H-M   'P 1'
#
loop_
_entity.id
_entity.type
_entity.pdbx_description
1 polymer ?
#
loop_
_entity_poly.entity_id
_entity_poly.type
_entity_poly.pdbx_seq_one_letter_code
_entity_poly.pdbx_strand_id
1 'polypeptide(L)'
;QLSHKDVFLGFFKELKREVLSLKGGNKMYKILKAEKLAEKIFLMDVEAPRVAKHCEPGQFIIVKMDEKGERIPLTICDYDREAGTITIVFQIVGASTEKMSHLKAGDAFSDFVGPLGCPSELIHENIEDLKKQNIVFIAGGVGTAPVYPQVKWLHEHGVDVDVIVGAKNKDLILLEEEMKAVAGNLYITTDDGSYVRKGMGTDVLKDLYAQGKKYDKCIAIGPLIMMKFVCLLTKELGIPTVVSMNPIMVDGTGMCGACRLQVGDEIKFACVDGPEFDGHLVDFDQAMKRQQTYKTEEGRAMLAALEGDTHHGGCGQCN
;
A
#
# COMPACT_ATOMS: atom_id res chain seq x y z
N GLN A 1 46.61 -2.70 11.59
CA GLN A 1 46.14 -2.18 10.27
C GLN A 1 45.90 -3.38 9.36
N LEU A 2 44.66 -3.74 9.13
CA LEU A 2 44.27 -4.75 8.12
C LEU A 2 44.64 -4.22 6.74
N SER A 3 45.29 -5.04 5.92
CA SER A 3 45.69 -4.64 4.60
C SER A 3 44.46 -4.49 3.69
N HIS A 4 44.53 -3.59 2.68
CA HIS A 4 43.45 -3.46 1.67
C HIS A 4 43.06 -4.80 1.02
N LYS A 5 43.98 -5.77 0.95
CA LYS A 5 43.73 -7.13 0.46
C LYS A 5 42.83 -7.93 1.40
N ASP A 6 42.98 -7.78 2.72
CA ASP A 6 42.20 -8.55 3.70
C ASP A 6 40.75 -8.06 3.77
N VAL A 7 40.52 -6.75 3.60
CA VAL A 7 39.19 -6.15 3.50
C VAL A 7 38.49 -6.60 2.20
N PHE A 8 39.25 -6.62 1.09
CA PHE A 8 38.72 -7.06 -0.21
C PHE A 8 38.40 -8.56 -0.24
N LEU A 9 39.25 -9.39 0.39
CA LEU A 9 39.00 -10.83 0.51
C LEU A 9 37.81 -11.14 1.44
N GLY A 10 37.64 -10.35 2.50
CA GLY A 10 36.47 -10.41 3.40
C GLY A 10 35.17 -10.13 2.64
N PHE A 11 35.13 -9.04 1.91
CA PHE A 11 33.99 -8.64 1.07
C PHE A 11 33.64 -9.69 0.01
N PHE A 12 34.64 -10.26 -0.70
CA PHE A 12 34.42 -11.34 -1.66
C PHE A 12 33.97 -12.66 -1.02
N LYS A 13 34.40 -12.97 0.20
CA LYS A 13 33.93 -14.16 0.93
C LYS A 13 32.47 -13.99 1.39
N GLU A 14 32.09 -12.78 1.78
CA GLU A 14 30.72 -12.45 2.16
C GLU A 14 29.80 -12.46 0.94
N LEU A 15 30.22 -11.83 -0.16
CA LEU A 15 29.50 -11.91 -1.45
C LEU A 15 29.35 -13.36 -1.97
N LYS A 16 30.41 -14.17 -1.84
CA LYS A 16 30.33 -15.60 -2.20
C LYS A 16 29.39 -16.40 -1.29
N ARG A 17 29.34 -16.10 0.00
CA ARG A 17 28.35 -16.69 0.91
C ARG A 17 26.94 -16.28 0.57
N GLU A 18 26.72 -15.00 0.24
CA GLU A 18 25.43 -14.53 -0.23
C GLU A 18 25.01 -15.15 -1.57
N VAL A 19 25.91 -15.24 -2.54
CA VAL A 19 25.66 -15.88 -3.84
C VAL A 19 25.45 -17.39 -3.71
N LEU A 20 26.13 -18.07 -2.78
CA LEU A 20 25.91 -19.48 -2.49
C LEU A 20 24.62 -19.74 -1.70
N SER A 21 24.19 -18.80 -0.86
CA SER A 21 22.86 -18.78 -0.24
C SER A 21 21.74 -18.59 -1.26
N LEU A 22 22.01 -17.90 -2.37
CA LEU A 22 21.07 -17.74 -3.49
C LEU A 22 20.97 -19.00 -4.38
N LYS A 23 21.91 -19.95 -4.28
CA LYS A 23 21.89 -21.22 -5.04
C LYS A 23 21.25 -22.40 -4.29
N GLY A 24 20.78 -22.16 -3.06
CA GLY A 24 20.15 -23.19 -2.23
C GLY A 24 18.65 -22.99 -2.11
N GLY A 25 17.87 -23.66 -2.97
CA GLY A 25 16.41 -23.82 -2.84
C GLY A 25 15.60 -22.55 -3.13
N ASN A 26 14.48 -22.70 -3.82
CA ASN A 26 13.45 -21.66 -3.98
C ASN A 26 13.13 -21.10 -2.59
N LYS A 27 13.63 -19.91 -2.25
CA LYS A 27 13.41 -19.29 -0.93
C LYS A 27 11.98 -18.76 -0.92
N MET A 28 11.06 -19.59 -0.46
CA MET A 28 9.66 -19.24 -0.32
C MET A 28 9.50 -18.31 0.88
N TYR A 29 8.68 -17.27 0.73
CA TYR A 29 8.36 -16.31 1.79
C TYR A 29 7.18 -16.81 2.59
N LYS A 30 7.44 -17.34 3.79
CA LYS A 30 6.45 -18.03 4.61
C LYS A 30 5.45 -17.06 5.20
N ILE A 31 4.17 -17.39 5.11
CA ILE A 31 3.08 -16.71 5.79
C ILE A 31 3.03 -17.22 7.23
N LEU A 32 3.24 -16.33 8.19
CA LEU A 32 3.24 -16.65 9.62
C LEU A 32 1.85 -16.50 10.23
N LYS A 33 1.08 -15.51 9.73
CA LYS A 33 -0.30 -15.22 10.13
C LYS A 33 -1.12 -14.93 8.88
N ALA A 34 -2.37 -15.39 8.87
CA ALA A 34 -3.38 -15.00 7.89
C ALA A 34 -4.69 -14.81 8.63
N GLU A 35 -5.27 -13.63 8.51
CA GLU A 35 -6.47 -13.22 9.23
C GLU A 35 -7.44 -12.51 8.31
N LYS A 36 -8.73 -12.78 8.46
CA LYS A 36 -9.79 -12.04 7.79
C LYS A 36 -10.21 -10.87 8.67
N LEU A 37 -9.91 -9.64 8.24
CA LEU A 37 -10.28 -8.42 8.99
C LEU A 37 -11.73 -8.01 8.75
N ALA A 38 -12.20 -8.15 7.51
CA ALA A 38 -13.55 -7.78 7.10
C ALA A 38 -14.01 -8.64 5.91
N GLU A 39 -15.24 -8.44 5.44
CA GLU A 39 -15.66 -9.07 4.20
C GLU A 39 -14.71 -8.69 3.06
N LYS A 40 -14.10 -9.71 2.41
CA LYS A 40 -13.12 -9.57 1.33
C LYS A 40 -11.83 -8.81 1.68
N ILE A 41 -11.51 -8.59 2.96
CA ILE A 41 -10.28 -7.93 3.40
C ILE A 41 -9.50 -8.85 4.33
N PHE A 42 -8.22 -9.03 4.04
CA PHE A 42 -7.32 -9.95 4.71
C PHE A 42 -6.02 -9.27 5.13
N LEU A 43 -5.47 -9.74 6.24
CA LEU A 43 -4.15 -9.37 6.73
C LEU A 43 -3.26 -10.62 6.71
N MET A 44 -2.00 -10.45 6.30
CA MET A 44 -0.99 -11.50 6.39
C MET A 44 0.32 -10.93 6.93
N ASP A 45 0.92 -11.68 7.87
CA ASP A 45 2.30 -11.47 8.29
C ASP A 45 3.21 -12.45 7.54
N VAL A 46 4.22 -11.92 6.88
CA VAL A 46 5.10 -12.69 5.99
C VAL A 46 6.54 -12.58 6.46
N GLU A 47 7.23 -13.71 6.55
CA GLU A 47 8.66 -13.77 6.87
C GLU A 47 9.47 -13.25 5.68
N ALA A 48 9.97 -12.02 5.79
CA ALA A 48 10.73 -11.32 4.77
C ALA A 48 11.83 -10.44 5.38
N PRO A 49 12.84 -11.02 6.07
CA PRO A 49 13.79 -10.28 6.91
C PRO A 49 14.60 -9.23 6.16
N ARG A 50 14.90 -9.45 4.87
CA ARG A 50 15.60 -8.44 4.06
C ARG A 50 14.73 -7.22 3.79
N VAL A 51 13.44 -7.44 3.51
CA VAL A 51 12.48 -6.35 3.29
C VAL A 51 12.23 -5.61 4.60
N ALA A 52 11.94 -6.34 5.69
CA ALA A 52 11.68 -5.78 7.01
C ALA A 52 12.83 -4.90 7.52
N LYS A 53 14.08 -5.31 7.25
CA LYS A 53 15.27 -4.56 7.66
C LYS A 53 15.39 -3.20 6.98
N HIS A 54 14.93 -3.07 5.74
CA HIS A 54 15.20 -1.90 4.89
C HIS A 54 13.97 -1.11 4.50
N CYS A 55 12.76 -1.62 4.78
CA CYS A 55 11.54 -0.90 4.44
C CYS A 55 11.31 0.30 5.35
N GLU A 56 10.63 1.27 4.78
CA GLU A 56 10.23 2.51 5.43
C GLU A 56 8.76 2.83 5.11
N PRO A 57 8.07 3.61 5.95
CA PRO A 57 6.68 4.01 5.71
C PRO A 57 6.46 4.60 4.31
N GLY A 58 5.33 4.26 3.68
CA GLY A 58 4.99 4.70 2.32
C GLY A 58 5.44 3.75 1.21
N GLN A 59 6.37 2.82 1.49
CA GLN A 59 6.85 1.85 0.52
C GLN A 59 5.89 0.65 0.35
N PHE A 60 6.07 -0.08 -0.73
CA PHE A 60 5.28 -1.26 -1.07
C PHE A 60 6.17 -2.45 -1.46
N ILE A 61 5.54 -3.58 -1.63
CA ILE A 61 6.15 -4.80 -2.14
C ILE A 61 5.35 -5.34 -3.34
N ILE A 62 5.94 -6.25 -4.09
CA ILE A 62 5.23 -7.05 -5.07
C ILE A 62 5.31 -8.51 -4.66
N VAL A 63 4.15 -9.15 -4.52
CA VAL A 63 4.04 -10.59 -4.23
C VAL A 63 3.68 -11.37 -5.48
N LYS A 64 4.09 -12.64 -5.50
CA LYS A 64 3.71 -13.63 -6.48
C LYS A 64 3.46 -14.97 -5.77
N MET A 65 2.30 -15.58 -5.97
CA MET A 65 1.91 -16.79 -5.24
C MET A 65 2.66 -18.02 -5.71
N ASP A 66 2.80 -18.17 -7.04
CA ASP A 66 3.44 -19.31 -7.69
C ASP A 66 4.09 -18.90 -9.03
N GLU A 67 4.75 -19.80 -9.71
CA GLU A 67 5.46 -19.50 -10.97
C GLU A 67 4.57 -18.89 -12.07
N LYS A 68 3.28 -19.22 -12.09
CA LYS A 68 2.29 -18.72 -13.06
C LYS A 68 1.46 -17.55 -12.50
N GLY A 69 1.60 -17.23 -11.21
CA GLY A 69 0.84 -16.20 -10.52
C GLY A 69 1.15 -14.81 -11.05
N GLU A 70 0.17 -13.94 -10.96
CA GLU A 70 0.33 -12.51 -11.25
C GLU A 70 1.20 -11.83 -10.19
N ARG A 71 1.81 -10.73 -10.58
CA ARG A 71 2.57 -9.85 -9.69
C ARG A 71 1.62 -8.82 -9.10
N ILE A 72 1.42 -8.88 -7.79
CA ILE A 72 0.45 -8.04 -7.08
C ILE A 72 1.20 -7.02 -6.22
N PRO A 73 1.10 -5.71 -6.51
CA PRO A 73 1.66 -4.66 -5.66
C PRO A 73 0.79 -4.48 -4.42
N LEU A 74 1.41 -4.48 -3.25
CA LEU A 74 0.75 -4.28 -1.96
C LEU A 74 1.59 -3.34 -1.09
N THR A 75 0.96 -2.33 -0.51
CA THR A 75 1.65 -1.43 0.42
C THR A 75 1.99 -2.17 1.70
N ILE A 76 3.14 -1.87 2.26
CA ILE A 76 3.55 -2.36 3.58
C ILE A 76 2.68 -1.67 4.63
N CYS A 77 1.88 -2.47 5.36
CA CYS A 77 1.01 -1.98 6.42
C CYS A 77 1.75 -1.82 7.75
N ASP A 78 2.62 -2.78 8.06
CA ASP A 78 3.49 -2.73 9.25
C ASP A 78 4.71 -3.61 9.00
N TYR A 79 5.71 -3.48 9.87
CA TYR A 79 6.92 -4.30 9.83
C TYR A 79 7.54 -4.44 11.21
N ASP A 80 8.17 -5.59 11.43
CA ASP A 80 9.01 -5.84 12.61
C ASP A 80 10.42 -6.20 12.13
N ARG A 81 11.38 -5.34 12.43
CA ARG A 81 12.78 -5.50 12.00
C ARG A 81 13.51 -6.61 12.78
N GLU A 82 13.11 -6.84 14.03
CA GLU A 82 13.71 -7.88 14.88
C GLU A 82 13.17 -9.27 14.51
N ALA A 83 11.86 -9.40 14.38
CA ALA A 83 11.21 -10.61 13.91
C ALA A 83 11.44 -10.89 12.42
N GLY A 84 11.81 -9.88 11.65
CA GLY A 84 12.01 -9.99 10.20
C GLY A 84 10.70 -10.19 9.44
N THR A 85 9.60 -9.57 9.88
CA THR A 85 8.28 -9.75 9.31
C THR A 85 7.76 -8.49 8.65
N ILE A 86 6.94 -8.67 7.61
CA ILE A 86 6.17 -7.65 6.93
C ILE A 86 4.69 -7.97 7.03
N THR A 87 3.89 -7.01 7.47
CA THR A 87 2.43 -7.09 7.46
C THR A 87 1.87 -6.45 6.19
N ILE A 88 1.03 -7.19 5.49
CA ILE A 88 0.30 -6.72 4.31
C ILE A 88 -1.20 -6.84 4.56
N VAL A 89 -1.96 -5.87 4.06
CA VAL A 89 -3.43 -5.90 4.04
C VAL A 89 -3.89 -5.76 2.59
N PHE A 90 -4.80 -6.64 2.17
CA PHE A 90 -5.31 -6.61 0.81
C PHE A 90 -6.81 -6.88 0.76
N GLN A 91 -7.43 -6.38 -0.29
CA GLN A 91 -8.84 -6.62 -0.60
C GLN A 91 -8.96 -7.54 -1.81
N ILE A 92 -9.93 -8.44 -1.79
CA ILE A 92 -10.29 -9.22 -2.96
C ILE A 92 -10.93 -8.27 -3.99
N VAL A 93 -10.23 -8.10 -5.11
CA VAL A 93 -10.68 -7.26 -6.24
C VAL A 93 -10.67 -8.00 -7.58
N GLY A 94 -10.07 -9.19 -7.64
CA GLY A 94 -9.95 -10.01 -8.82
C GLY A 94 -9.49 -11.43 -8.51
N ALA A 95 -9.36 -12.27 -9.53
CA ALA A 95 -9.04 -13.70 -9.40
C ALA A 95 -7.77 -13.97 -8.58
N SER A 96 -6.72 -13.17 -8.75
CA SER A 96 -5.45 -13.38 -8.06
C SER A 96 -5.57 -13.07 -6.56
N THR A 97 -6.26 -12.00 -6.18
CA THR A 97 -6.50 -11.68 -4.77
C THR A 97 -7.53 -12.62 -4.13
N GLU A 98 -8.49 -13.15 -4.90
CA GLU A 98 -9.36 -14.25 -4.45
C GLU A 98 -8.54 -15.49 -4.11
N LYS A 99 -7.69 -15.94 -5.03
CA LYS A 99 -6.78 -17.07 -4.79
C LYS A 99 -5.86 -16.83 -3.59
N MET A 100 -5.34 -15.61 -3.45
CA MET A 100 -4.48 -15.22 -2.32
C MET A 100 -5.22 -15.31 -0.97
N SER A 101 -6.52 -15.01 -0.92
CA SER A 101 -7.33 -15.07 0.29
C SER A 101 -7.48 -16.48 0.89
N HIS A 102 -7.18 -17.52 0.11
CA HIS A 102 -7.21 -18.91 0.58
C HIS A 102 -5.90 -19.37 1.22
N LEU A 103 -4.82 -18.59 1.08
CA LEU A 103 -3.54 -18.90 1.74
C LEU A 103 -3.66 -18.75 3.26
N LYS A 104 -2.97 -19.62 3.99
CA LYS A 104 -3.02 -19.74 5.45
C LYS A 104 -1.61 -19.63 6.05
N ALA A 105 -1.56 -19.50 7.36
CA ALA A 105 -0.31 -19.65 8.08
C ALA A 105 0.33 -21.01 7.77
N GLY A 106 1.61 -20.99 7.38
CA GLY A 106 2.36 -22.15 6.91
C GLY A 106 2.51 -22.22 5.38
N ASP A 107 1.62 -21.61 4.61
CA ASP A 107 1.80 -21.43 3.18
C ASP A 107 2.87 -20.38 2.88
N ALA A 108 3.24 -20.17 1.61
CA ALA A 108 4.28 -19.24 1.26
C ALA A 108 4.06 -18.61 -0.13
N PHE A 109 4.58 -17.39 -0.29
CA PHE A 109 4.72 -16.76 -1.61
C PHE A 109 5.99 -17.24 -2.31
N SER A 110 5.92 -17.42 -3.62
CA SER A 110 7.10 -17.75 -4.44
C SER A 110 8.05 -16.57 -4.60
N ASP A 111 7.47 -15.35 -4.71
CA ASP A 111 8.22 -14.09 -4.78
C ASP A 111 7.65 -13.05 -3.81
N PHE A 112 8.55 -12.29 -3.18
CA PHE A 112 8.24 -11.17 -2.30
C PHE A 112 9.31 -10.10 -2.54
N VAL A 113 9.07 -9.21 -3.49
CA VAL A 113 10.04 -8.24 -3.98
C VAL A 113 9.82 -6.90 -3.30
N GLY A 114 10.84 -6.37 -2.68
CA GLY A 114 10.80 -5.08 -2.00
C GLY A 114 11.99 -4.82 -1.07
N PRO A 115 12.00 -3.67 -0.37
CA PRO A 115 11.01 -2.60 -0.50
C PRO A 115 11.09 -1.91 -1.86
N LEU A 116 9.95 -1.45 -2.38
CA LEU A 116 9.81 -0.74 -3.64
C LEU A 116 9.18 0.64 -3.42
N GLY A 117 9.37 1.54 -4.36
CA GLY A 117 8.92 2.91 -4.27
C GLY A 117 9.79 3.78 -3.35
N CYS A 118 9.56 5.08 -3.42
CA CYS A 118 10.14 6.03 -2.49
C CYS A 118 9.41 5.93 -1.15
N PRO A 119 10.12 6.03 -0.01
CA PRO A 119 9.47 6.21 1.28
C PRO A 119 8.74 7.55 1.35
N SER A 120 7.82 7.70 2.29
CA SER A 120 7.13 8.96 2.51
C SER A 120 8.12 10.08 2.80
N GLU A 121 7.91 11.25 2.20
CA GLU A 121 8.79 12.41 2.45
C GLU A 121 8.79 12.84 3.92
N LEU A 122 7.71 12.55 4.66
CA LEU A 122 7.59 12.86 6.08
C LEU A 122 8.73 12.31 6.93
N ILE A 123 9.23 11.10 6.60
CA ILE A 123 10.31 10.47 7.38
C ILE A 123 11.69 11.14 7.16
N HIS A 124 11.82 11.98 6.15
CA HIS A 124 13.03 12.72 5.84
C HIS A 124 12.97 14.18 6.32
N GLU A 125 11.81 14.65 6.76
CA GLU A 125 11.65 15.98 7.32
C GLU A 125 12.26 16.08 8.73
N ASN A 126 12.61 17.30 9.14
CA ASN A 126 13.12 17.52 10.50
C ASN A 126 12.00 17.30 11.52
N ILE A 127 12.22 16.44 12.50
CA ILE A 127 11.22 16.06 13.52
C ILE A 127 10.72 17.29 14.31
N GLU A 128 11.60 18.22 14.66
CA GLU A 128 11.22 19.42 15.43
C GLU A 128 10.37 20.40 14.59
N ASP A 129 10.46 20.33 13.26
CA ASP A 129 9.59 21.10 12.38
C ASP A 129 8.26 20.37 12.13
N LEU A 130 8.26 19.04 12.07
CA LEU A 130 7.04 18.23 12.02
C LEU A 130 6.18 18.41 13.28
N LYS A 131 6.80 18.49 14.47
CA LYS A 131 6.08 18.74 15.75
C LYS A 131 5.35 20.07 15.79
N LYS A 132 5.71 21.04 14.95
CA LYS A 132 5.05 22.35 14.86
C LYS A 132 3.92 22.37 13.84
N GLN A 133 3.82 21.34 12.98
CA GLN A 133 2.83 21.25 11.92
C GLN A 133 1.56 20.55 12.41
N ASN A 134 0.42 21.02 11.95
CA ASN A 134 -0.85 20.33 12.09
C ASN A 134 -1.05 19.46 10.85
N ILE A 135 -0.85 18.16 10.99
CA ILE A 135 -0.92 17.20 9.89
C ILE A 135 -2.23 16.42 10.02
N VAL A 136 -2.94 16.25 8.89
CA VAL A 136 -4.13 15.39 8.82
C VAL A 136 -3.94 14.28 7.79
N PHE A 137 -4.24 13.06 8.19
CA PHE A 137 -4.35 11.91 7.29
C PHE A 137 -5.81 11.63 6.97
N ILE A 138 -6.12 11.34 5.72
CA ILE A 138 -7.46 10.94 5.27
C ILE A 138 -7.36 9.58 4.59
N ALA A 139 -7.86 8.56 5.26
CA ALA A 139 -7.83 7.18 4.82
C ALA A 139 -9.20 6.73 4.32
N GLY A 140 -9.25 6.06 3.17
CA GLY A 140 -10.48 5.49 2.61
C GLY A 140 -10.45 3.96 2.51
N GLY A 141 -11.28 3.27 3.28
CA GLY A 141 -11.38 1.81 3.25
C GLY A 141 -10.03 1.14 3.50
N VAL A 142 -9.56 0.30 2.57
CA VAL A 142 -8.25 -0.38 2.66
C VAL A 142 -7.08 0.60 2.72
N GLY A 143 -7.27 1.85 2.29
CA GLY A 143 -6.27 2.92 2.42
C GLY A 143 -5.87 3.23 3.87
N THR A 144 -6.60 2.73 4.87
CA THR A 144 -6.19 2.79 6.28
C THR A 144 -4.88 2.02 6.53
N ALA A 145 -4.68 0.90 5.83
CA ALA A 145 -3.49 0.07 5.98
C ALA A 145 -2.18 0.80 5.61
N PRO A 146 -2.06 1.47 4.44
CA PRO A 146 -0.86 2.27 4.13
C PRO A 146 -0.72 3.56 4.94
N VAL A 147 -1.78 4.08 5.56
CA VAL A 147 -1.70 5.23 6.48
C VAL A 147 -1.07 4.82 7.80
N TYR A 148 -1.40 3.63 8.31
CA TYR A 148 -0.97 3.17 9.63
C TYR A 148 0.55 3.27 9.87
N PRO A 149 1.45 2.75 9.03
CA PRO A 149 2.89 2.80 9.30
C PRO A 149 3.44 4.22 9.32
N GLN A 150 2.85 5.17 8.57
CA GLN A 150 3.26 6.56 8.58
C GLN A 150 2.85 7.25 9.89
N VAL A 151 1.60 7.06 10.32
CA VAL A 151 1.09 7.60 11.60
C VAL A 151 1.84 6.99 12.78
N LYS A 152 2.09 5.67 12.77
CA LYS A 152 2.87 4.98 13.79
C LYS A 152 4.29 5.56 13.89
N TRP A 153 4.96 5.76 12.76
CA TRP A 153 6.30 6.35 12.74
C TRP A 153 6.32 7.76 13.33
N LEU A 154 5.35 8.60 12.95
CA LEU A 154 5.22 9.96 13.48
C LEU A 154 4.99 9.95 15.00
N HIS A 155 4.09 9.09 15.49
CA HIS A 155 3.83 8.90 16.91
C HIS A 155 5.09 8.45 17.68
N GLU A 156 5.84 7.49 17.18
CA GLU A 156 7.10 7.02 17.78
C GLU A 156 8.16 8.13 17.87
N HIS A 157 8.06 9.17 17.02
CA HIS A 157 8.93 10.35 17.05
C HIS A 157 8.31 11.55 17.78
N GLY A 158 7.17 11.35 18.45
CA GLY A 158 6.50 12.38 19.26
C GLY A 158 5.81 13.45 18.42
N VAL A 159 5.33 13.10 17.23
CA VAL A 159 4.51 13.95 16.35
C VAL A 159 3.08 13.46 16.38
N ASP A 160 2.18 14.24 16.96
CA ASP A 160 0.75 13.95 17.01
C ASP A 160 0.07 14.42 15.72
N VAL A 161 -0.75 13.55 15.13
CA VAL A 161 -1.48 13.86 13.89
C VAL A 161 -2.97 13.53 14.02
N ASP A 162 -3.80 14.25 13.28
CA ASP A 162 -5.22 13.93 13.14
C ASP A 162 -5.39 12.87 12.04
N VAL A 163 -6.22 11.86 12.28
CA VAL A 163 -6.53 10.83 11.30
C VAL A 163 -8.03 10.76 11.07
N ILE A 164 -8.46 10.84 9.81
CA ILE A 164 -9.85 10.68 9.37
C ILE A 164 -9.94 9.35 8.62
N VAL A 165 -10.71 8.40 9.15
CA VAL A 165 -10.97 7.11 8.50
C VAL A 165 -12.40 7.11 7.97
N GLY A 166 -12.55 6.95 6.66
CA GLY A 166 -13.83 6.81 5.98
C GLY A 166 -14.02 5.39 5.43
N ALA A 167 -15.20 4.81 5.61
CA ALA A 167 -15.57 3.53 5.04
C ALA A 167 -17.03 3.52 4.59
N LYS A 168 -17.43 2.54 3.78
CA LYS A 168 -18.83 2.42 3.33
C LYS A 168 -19.78 2.12 4.51
N ASN A 169 -19.36 1.28 5.43
CA ASN A 169 -20.12 0.87 6.61
C ASN A 169 -19.16 0.47 7.75
N LYS A 170 -19.74 0.18 8.92
CA LYS A 170 -19.00 -0.20 10.13
C LYS A 170 -18.06 -1.40 9.92
N ASP A 171 -18.51 -2.42 9.19
CA ASP A 171 -17.78 -3.68 9.03
C ASP A 171 -16.53 -3.53 8.17
N LEU A 172 -16.38 -2.38 7.50
CA LEU A 172 -15.21 -2.03 6.67
C LEU A 172 -14.29 -1.01 7.33
N ILE A 173 -14.49 -0.69 8.61
CA ILE A 173 -13.52 0.06 9.41
C ILE A 173 -12.38 -0.88 9.78
N LEU A 174 -11.18 -0.53 9.39
CA LEU A 174 -9.97 -1.34 9.58
C LEU A 174 -9.02 -0.69 10.56
N LEU A 175 -8.31 -1.51 11.34
CA LEU A 175 -7.21 -1.09 12.22
C LEU A 175 -7.64 0.05 13.18
N GLU A 176 -8.87 0.02 13.67
CA GLU A 176 -9.41 1.09 14.52
C GLU A 176 -8.63 1.19 15.84
N GLU A 177 -8.38 0.07 16.49
CA GLU A 177 -7.70 0.06 17.79
C GLU A 177 -6.21 0.39 17.63
N GLU A 178 -5.57 -0.15 16.58
CA GLU A 178 -4.19 0.16 16.26
C GLU A 178 -4.03 1.65 15.93
N MET A 179 -4.95 2.21 15.14
CA MET A 179 -4.91 3.62 14.79
C MET A 179 -5.19 4.53 15.98
N LYS A 180 -6.12 4.16 16.89
CA LYS A 180 -6.37 4.88 18.14
C LYS A 180 -5.13 4.96 19.03
N ALA A 181 -4.30 3.92 19.02
CA ALA A 181 -3.10 3.87 19.84
C ALA A 181 -2.00 4.83 19.37
N VAL A 182 -2.02 5.25 18.10
CA VAL A 182 -0.93 6.04 17.49
C VAL A 182 -1.39 7.41 16.95
N ALA A 183 -2.68 7.63 16.73
CA ALA A 183 -3.21 8.92 16.28
C ALA A 183 -3.36 9.89 17.45
N GLY A 184 -3.05 11.17 17.24
CA GLY A 184 -3.38 12.25 18.20
C GLY A 184 -4.89 12.39 18.36
N ASN A 185 -5.63 12.43 17.25
CA ASN A 185 -7.09 12.33 17.22
C ASN A 185 -7.53 11.43 16.07
N LEU A 186 -8.48 10.51 16.33
CA LEU A 186 -9.07 9.65 15.33
C LEU A 186 -10.53 10.02 15.08
N TYR A 187 -10.87 10.34 13.84
CA TYR A 187 -12.24 10.64 13.38
C TYR A 187 -12.70 9.55 12.44
N ILE A 188 -13.83 8.92 12.74
CA ILE A 188 -14.39 7.85 11.93
C ILE A 188 -15.71 8.30 11.32
N THR A 189 -15.91 7.98 10.04
CA THR A 189 -17.15 8.23 9.32
C THR A 189 -17.52 7.04 8.44
N THR A 190 -18.82 6.82 8.25
CA THR A 190 -19.34 5.80 7.34
C THR A 190 -20.34 6.41 6.36
N ASP A 191 -20.33 5.96 5.11
CA ASP A 191 -21.21 6.50 4.06
C ASP A 191 -22.69 6.25 4.41
N ASP A 192 -23.00 5.08 4.97
CA ASP A 192 -24.35 4.67 5.37
C ASP A 192 -24.80 5.17 6.75
N GLY A 193 -23.85 5.66 7.57
CA GLY A 193 -24.12 6.13 8.93
C GLY A 193 -24.24 5.00 9.96
N SER A 194 -23.76 3.80 9.64
CA SER A 194 -23.82 2.63 10.55
C SER A 194 -22.87 2.74 11.74
N TYR A 195 -21.91 3.68 11.71
CA TYR A 195 -20.95 3.84 12.80
C TYR A 195 -20.45 5.30 12.94
N VAL A 196 -20.35 5.78 14.18
CA VAL A 196 -19.90 7.11 14.66
C VAL A 196 -20.68 8.25 14.01
N ARG A 197 -20.44 8.54 12.74
CA ARG A 197 -21.18 9.58 11.99
C ARG A 197 -21.42 9.13 10.54
N LYS A 198 -22.47 9.69 9.94
CA LYS A 198 -22.75 9.56 8.51
C LYS A 198 -22.01 10.64 7.74
N GLY A 199 -21.37 10.28 6.63
CA GLY A 199 -20.72 11.21 5.71
C GLY A 199 -19.39 10.68 5.17
N MET A 200 -18.73 11.50 4.38
CA MET A 200 -17.43 11.22 3.79
C MET A 200 -16.29 11.87 4.60
N GLY A 201 -15.05 11.40 4.40
CA GLY A 201 -13.89 12.02 5.05
C GLY A 201 -13.72 13.51 4.74
N THR A 202 -14.15 13.96 3.55
CA THR A 202 -14.21 15.38 3.18
C THR A 202 -15.17 16.20 4.03
N ASP A 203 -16.29 15.60 4.48
CA ASP A 203 -17.24 16.29 5.33
C ASP A 203 -16.66 16.50 6.74
N VAL A 204 -15.92 15.48 7.24
CA VAL A 204 -15.19 15.60 8.50
C VAL A 204 -14.14 16.71 8.43
N LEU A 205 -13.35 16.76 7.36
CA LEU A 205 -12.33 17.81 7.18
C LEU A 205 -12.97 19.21 7.13
N LYS A 206 -14.09 19.38 6.41
CA LYS A 206 -14.84 20.66 6.36
C LYS A 206 -15.29 21.10 7.76
N ASP A 207 -15.86 20.17 8.53
CA ASP A 207 -16.35 20.46 9.87
C ASP A 207 -15.21 20.84 10.83
N LEU A 208 -14.09 20.12 10.79
CA LEU A 208 -12.90 20.43 11.58
C LEU A 208 -12.34 21.82 11.21
N TYR A 209 -12.30 22.15 9.92
CA TYR A 209 -11.86 23.45 9.45
C TYR A 209 -12.83 24.57 9.87
N ALA A 210 -14.13 24.33 9.82
CA ALA A 210 -15.16 25.27 10.27
C ALA A 210 -15.12 25.50 11.80
N GLN A 211 -14.69 24.49 12.57
CA GLN A 211 -14.42 24.59 14.01
C GLN A 211 -13.13 25.34 14.36
N GLY A 212 -12.39 25.82 13.36
CA GLY A 212 -11.16 26.60 13.53
C GLY A 212 -9.87 25.79 13.48
N LYS A 213 -9.91 24.46 13.28
CA LYS A 213 -8.69 23.68 13.04
C LYS A 213 -8.05 24.10 11.71
N LYS A 214 -6.75 24.28 11.71
CA LYS A 214 -5.95 24.59 10.53
C LYS A 214 -4.92 23.49 10.35
N TYR A 215 -4.73 23.07 9.12
CA TYR A 215 -3.77 22.03 8.76
C TYR A 215 -2.71 22.60 7.82
N ASP A 216 -1.47 22.25 8.08
CA ASP A 216 -0.30 22.64 7.28
C ASP A 216 -0.02 21.61 6.18
N LYS A 217 -0.48 20.37 6.37
CA LYS A 217 -0.31 19.27 5.41
C LYS A 217 -1.45 18.27 5.53
N CYS A 218 -1.92 17.76 4.40
CA CYS A 218 -2.87 16.65 4.28
C CYS A 218 -2.23 15.48 3.53
N ILE A 219 -2.39 14.28 4.03
CA ILE A 219 -2.02 13.04 3.33
C ILE A 219 -3.29 12.23 3.08
N ALA A 220 -3.62 11.95 1.81
CA ALA A 220 -4.83 11.22 1.46
C ALA A 220 -4.50 9.90 0.75
N ILE A 221 -4.99 8.79 1.29
CA ILE A 221 -4.73 7.44 0.77
C ILE A 221 -6.04 6.65 0.70
N GLY A 222 -6.39 6.20 -0.48
CA GLY A 222 -7.62 5.44 -0.70
C GLY A 222 -8.01 5.32 -2.17
N PRO A 223 -9.30 5.13 -2.47
CA PRO A 223 -9.79 5.12 -3.85
C PRO A 223 -9.47 6.42 -4.58
N LEU A 224 -9.11 6.33 -5.88
CA LEU A 224 -8.74 7.52 -6.69
C LEU A 224 -9.81 8.63 -6.64
N ILE A 225 -11.08 8.23 -6.67
CA ILE A 225 -12.19 9.20 -6.61
C ILE A 225 -12.23 9.94 -5.27
N MET A 226 -11.95 9.25 -4.15
CA MET A 226 -11.86 9.87 -2.83
C MET A 226 -10.70 10.86 -2.79
N MET A 227 -9.51 10.45 -3.22
CA MET A 227 -8.32 11.31 -3.25
C MET A 227 -8.54 12.54 -4.13
N LYS A 228 -9.19 12.39 -5.29
CA LYS A 228 -9.59 13.52 -6.14
C LYS A 228 -10.44 14.55 -5.38
N PHE A 229 -11.50 14.11 -4.69
CA PHE A 229 -12.37 15.03 -3.94
C PHE A 229 -11.67 15.65 -2.72
N VAL A 230 -10.79 14.91 -2.06
CA VAL A 230 -9.94 15.48 -0.99
C VAL A 230 -9.06 16.58 -1.56
N CYS A 231 -8.38 16.33 -2.69
CA CYS A 231 -7.51 17.34 -3.33
C CYS A 231 -8.26 18.58 -3.80
N LEU A 232 -9.47 18.42 -4.33
CA LEU A 232 -10.33 19.57 -4.68
C LEU A 232 -10.64 20.43 -3.46
N LEU A 233 -11.05 19.79 -2.36
CA LEU A 233 -11.36 20.49 -1.11
C LEU A 233 -10.12 21.13 -0.50
N THR A 234 -9.01 20.42 -0.38
CA THR A 234 -7.78 20.95 0.23
C THR A 234 -7.17 22.08 -0.58
N LYS A 235 -7.35 22.06 -1.92
CA LYS A 235 -6.96 23.18 -2.80
C LYS A 235 -7.75 24.45 -2.49
N GLU A 236 -9.08 24.34 -2.27
CA GLU A 236 -9.92 25.46 -1.85
C GLU A 236 -9.54 25.99 -0.47
N LEU A 237 -9.13 25.09 0.44
CA LEU A 237 -8.72 25.44 1.81
C LEU A 237 -7.24 25.90 1.91
N GLY A 238 -6.47 25.81 0.81
CA GLY A 238 -5.06 26.15 0.78
C GLY A 238 -4.16 25.19 1.55
N ILE A 239 -4.54 23.92 1.67
CA ILE A 239 -3.79 22.89 2.41
C ILE A 239 -2.97 22.07 1.42
N PRO A 240 -1.62 22.10 1.45
CA PRO A 240 -0.76 21.21 0.68
C PRO A 240 -1.14 19.75 0.91
N THR A 241 -1.29 18.98 -0.17
CA THR A 241 -1.85 17.62 -0.09
C THR A 241 -1.00 16.62 -0.84
N VAL A 242 -0.57 15.57 -0.15
CA VAL A 242 0.11 14.41 -0.72
C VAL A 242 -0.90 13.28 -0.89
N VAL A 243 -0.83 12.56 -2.02
CA VAL A 243 -1.66 11.38 -2.29
C VAL A 243 -0.79 10.18 -2.60
N SER A 244 -1.14 9.02 -2.08
CA SER A 244 -0.46 7.77 -2.42
C SER A 244 -1.22 7.07 -3.55
N MET A 245 -0.63 7.06 -4.74
CA MET A 245 -1.24 6.59 -5.96
C MET A 245 -1.11 5.07 -6.12
N ASN A 246 -2.20 4.43 -6.58
CA ASN A 246 -2.32 2.99 -6.76
C ASN A 246 -2.63 2.59 -8.21
N PRO A 247 -1.83 2.99 -9.22
CA PRO A 247 -2.03 2.59 -10.59
C PRO A 247 -1.73 1.09 -10.80
N ILE A 248 -2.11 0.58 -11.98
CA ILE A 248 -1.69 -0.76 -12.41
C ILE A 248 -0.17 -0.84 -12.42
N MET A 249 0.40 -1.83 -11.74
CA MET A 249 1.83 -2.11 -11.71
C MET A 249 2.09 -3.55 -12.14
N VAL A 250 3.19 -3.76 -12.87
CA VAL A 250 3.61 -5.09 -13.32
C VAL A 250 4.98 -5.43 -12.77
N ASP A 251 5.98 -4.62 -13.10
CA ASP A 251 7.37 -4.91 -12.76
C ASP A 251 7.84 -4.24 -11.46
N GLY A 252 7.41 -3.02 -11.19
CA GLY A 252 7.72 -2.30 -9.95
C GLY A 252 9.10 -1.62 -9.92
N THR A 253 9.86 -1.64 -11.01
CA THR A 253 11.23 -1.11 -11.10
C THR A 253 11.41 0.00 -12.14
N GLY A 254 10.29 0.52 -12.68
CA GLY A 254 10.30 1.62 -13.66
C GLY A 254 10.48 1.18 -15.11
N MET A 255 10.70 -0.11 -15.40
CA MET A 255 11.02 -0.57 -16.76
C MET A 255 9.80 -0.69 -17.68
N CYS A 256 8.67 -1.20 -17.18
CA CYS A 256 7.52 -1.52 -18.02
C CYS A 256 6.60 -0.32 -18.33
N GLY A 257 6.68 0.77 -17.56
CA GLY A 257 5.84 1.97 -17.74
C GLY A 257 4.35 1.78 -17.47
N ALA A 258 3.91 0.64 -16.91
CA ALA A 258 2.51 0.38 -16.62
C ALA A 258 1.93 1.37 -15.60
N CYS A 259 2.70 1.77 -14.61
CA CYS A 259 2.32 2.65 -13.50
C CYS A 259 2.48 4.15 -13.79
N ARG A 260 2.61 4.55 -15.07
CA ARG A 260 2.79 5.97 -15.42
C ARG A 260 1.58 6.80 -15.06
N LEU A 261 1.84 8.00 -14.56
CA LEU A 261 0.88 9.02 -14.15
C LEU A 261 1.27 10.37 -14.74
N GLN A 262 0.27 11.22 -15.03
CA GLN A 262 0.50 12.63 -15.30
C GLN A 262 0.48 13.39 -13.98
N VAL A 263 1.57 14.06 -13.65
CA VAL A 263 1.71 14.91 -12.45
C VAL A 263 2.23 16.28 -12.91
N GLY A 264 1.36 17.28 -12.89
CA GLY A 264 1.64 18.55 -13.57
C GLY A 264 1.92 18.32 -15.06
N ASP A 265 3.04 18.87 -15.54
CA ASP A 265 3.45 18.74 -16.95
C ASP A 265 4.35 17.51 -17.20
N GLU A 266 4.60 16.68 -16.19
CA GLU A 266 5.54 15.56 -16.26
C GLU A 266 4.83 14.21 -16.19
N ILE A 267 5.41 13.21 -16.88
CA ILE A 267 5.03 11.80 -16.70
C ILE A 267 5.92 11.22 -15.62
N LYS A 268 5.30 10.69 -14.56
CA LYS A 268 5.96 9.99 -13.45
C LYS A 268 5.59 8.52 -13.44
N PHE A 269 6.46 7.70 -12.87
CA PHE A 269 6.22 6.27 -12.68
C PHE A 269 6.05 5.99 -11.18
N ALA A 270 4.82 5.65 -10.76
CA ALA A 270 4.50 5.49 -9.33
C ALA A 270 5.40 4.49 -8.60
N CYS A 271 5.97 3.51 -9.29
CA CYS A 271 6.82 2.51 -8.68
C CYS A 271 8.25 2.97 -8.38
N VAL A 272 8.73 4.07 -8.96
CA VAL A 272 10.10 4.58 -8.76
C VAL A 272 10.15 6.07 -8.41
N ASP A 273 9.18 6.88 -8.88
CA ASP A 273 9.08 8.31 -8.55
C ASP A 273 8.12 8.57 -7.38
N GLY A 274 7.31 7.57 -7.00
CA GLY A 274 6.29 7.61 -5.97
C GLY A 274 6.38 6.38 -5.04
N PRO A 275 5.28 5.97 -4.44
CA PRO A 275 3.87 6.15 -4.85
C PRO A 275 3.24 7.49 -4.45
N GLU A 276 3.90 8.30 -3.63
CA GLU A 276 3.38 9.57 -3.14
C GLU A 276 3.70 10.72 -4.10
N PHE A 277 2.71 11.59 -4.31
CA PHE A 277 2.81 12.75 -5.20
C PHE A 277 2.01 13.93 -4.66
N ASP A 278 2.35 15.15 -5.10
CA ASP A 278 1.50 16.33 -4.90
C ASP A 278 0.12 16.11 -5.53
N GLY A 279 -0.89 15.94 -4.68
CA GLY A 279 -2.25 15.63 -5.09
C GLY A 279 -2.90 16.75 -5.92
N HIS A 280 -2.45 17.98 -5.79
CA HIS A 280 -2.96 19.10 -6.57
C HIS A 280 -2.42 19.13 -8.03
N LEU A 281 -1.39 18.32 -8.32
CA LEU A 281 -0.78 18.20 -9.65
C LEU A 281 -1.18 16.90 -10.36
N VAL A 282 -1.71 15.89 -9.66
CA VAL A 282 -2.10 14.60 -10.25
C VAL A 282 -3.32 14.76 -11.17
N ASP A 283 -3.22 14.23 -12.40
CA ASP A 283 -4.37 14.05 -13.29
C ASP A 283 -5.15 12.78 -12.90
N PHE A 284 -6.10 12.94 -11.97
CA PHE A 284 -6.95 11.85 -11.49
C PHE A 284 -7.87 11.28 -12.58
N ASP A 285 -8.31 12.08 -13.54
CA ASP A 285 -9.21 11.61 -14.60
C ASP A 285 -8.47 10.65 -15.54
N GLN A 286 -7.23 11.00 -15.90
CA GLN A 286 -6.37 10.10 -16.66
C GLN A 286 -6.06 8.83 -15.85
N ALA A 287 -5.72 8.96 -14.56
CA ALA A 287 -5.42 7.82 -13.68
C ALA A 287 -6.61 6.85 -13.58
N MET A 288 -7.83 7.37 -13.34
CA MET A 288 -9.06 6.57 -13.30
C MET A 288 -9.34 5.87 -14.63
N LYS A 289 -9.15 6.57 -15.77
CA LYS A 289 -9.32 6.00 -17.10
C LYS A 289 -8.33 4.84 -17.34
N ARG A 290 -7.10 5.00 -16.90
CA ARG A 290 -6.08 3.94 -17.01
C ARG A 290 -6.39 2.70 -16.17
N GLN A 291 -6.98 2.86 -14.99
CA GLN A 291 -7.42 1.72 -14.17
C GLN A 291 -8.50 0.85 -14.84
N GLN A 292 -9.15 1.34 -15.90
CA GLN A 292 -10.14 0.57 -16.66
C GLN A 292 -9.52 -0.31 -17.76
N THR A 293 -8.21 -0.20 -18.03
CA THR A 293 -7.54 -0.78 -19.21
C THR A 293 -7.74 -2.29 -19.33
N TYR A 294 -7.73 -3.03 -18.21
CA TYR A 294 -7.82 -4.51 -18.23
C TYR A 294 -9.09 -5.05 -17.57
N LYS A 295 -10.11 -4.21 -17.34
CA LYS A 295 -11.35 -4.66 -16.66
C LYS A 295 -12.07 -5.82 -17.32
N THR A 296 -12.02 -5.89 -18.66
CA THR A 296 -12.64 -7.00 -19.39
C THR A 296 -11.89 -8.31 -19.15
N GLU A 297 -10.56 -8.25 -19.19
CA GLU A 297 -9.68 -9.39 -18.95
C GLU A 297 -9.76 -9.86 -17.49
N GLU A 298 -9.76 -8.94 -16.55
CA GLU A 298 -9.95 -9.20 -15.12
C GLU A 298 -11.31 -9.85 -14.84
N GLY A 299 -12.37 -9.35 -15.48
CA GLY A 299 -13.72 -9.92 -15.36
C GLY A 299 -13.79 -11.36 -15.90
N ARG A 300 -13.14 -11.64 -17.04
CA ARG A 300 -13.06 -13.01 -17.59
C ARG A 300 -12.26 -13.94 -16.70
N ALA A 301 -11.12 -13.48 -16.18
CA ALA A 301 -10.29 -14.26 -15.26
C ALA A 301 -11.05 -14.58 -13.97
N MET A 302 -11.83 -13.64 -13.43
CA MET A 302 -12.64 -13.84 -12.23
C MET A 302 -13.76 -14.86 -12.48
N LEU A 303 -14.47 -14.79 -13.61
CA LEU A 303 -15.49 -15.76 -13.99
C LEU A 303 -14.89 -17.17 -14.12
N ALA A 304 -13.76 -17.32 -14.83
CA ALA A 304 -13.06 -18.59 -14.95
C ALA A 304 -12.62 -19.17 -13.58
N ALA A 305 -12.19 -18.31 -12.66
CA ALA A 305 -11.83 -18.73 -11.31
C ALA A 305 -13.02 -19.20 -10.48
N LEU A 306 -14.21 -18.60 -10.68
CA LEU A 306 -15.44 -18.97 -9.96
C LEU A 306 -16.13 -20.21 -10.53
N GLU A 307 -16.11 -20.37 -11.87
CA GLU A 307 -16.78 -21.48 -12.55
C GLU A 307 -15.96 -22.78 -12.53
N GLY A 308 -14.68 -22.70 -12.10
CA GLY A 308 -13.69 -23.74 -12.33
C GLY A 308 -13.35 -23.84 -13.82
N ASP A 309 -12.28 -24.54 -14.15
CA ASP A 309 -11.84 -24.74 -15.55
C ASP A 309 -12.78 -25.75 -16.26
N THR A 310 -14.01 -25.31 -16.56
CA THR A 310 -15.04 -26.12 -17.26
C THR A 310 -14.74 -26.27 -18.76
N HIS A 311 -13.69 -25.63 -19.27
CA HIS A 311 -13.25 -25.79 -20.65
C HIS A 311 -12.29 -26.98 -20.85
N HIS A 312 -12.74 -28.18 -20.50
CA HIS A 312 -12.38 -29.37 -21.28
C HIS A 312 -13.26 -29.45 -22.54
N GLY A 313 -13.34 -28.34 -23.25
CA GLY A 313 -13.89 -28.33 -24.60
C GLY A 313 -12.88 -28.95 -25.55
N GLY A 314 -12.80 -30.26 -25.57
CA GLY A 314 -12.19 -30.98 -26.67
C GLY A 314 -12.91 -30.59 -27.94
N CYS A 315 -12.24 -29.86 -28.82
CA CYS A 315 -12.61 -29.80 -30.23
C CYS A 315 -12.37 -31.18 -30.81
N GLY A 316 -13.40 -32.03 -30.60
CA GLY A 316 -13.48 -33.31 -31.27
C GLY A 316 -13.75 -33.05 -32.75
N GLN A 317 -12.83 -33.55 -33.61
CA GLN A 317 -13.06 -33.94 -34.97
C GLN A 317 -13.51 -32.84 -35.95
N CYS A 318 -12.56 -32.23 -36.62
CA CYS A 318 -12.69 -31.94 -38.04
C CYS A 318 -11.99 -33.07 -38.80
N ASN A 319 -12.81 -33.93 -39.42
CA ASN A 319 -12.42 -34.78 -40.54
C ASN A 319 -12.17 -33.91 -41.77
#